data_2cc248a9beba3cc4d38662f64990cab9
#
_entry.id   2cc248a9beba3cc4d38662f64990cab9
#
_cell.length_a   1.000
_cell.length_b   1.000
_cell.length_c   1.000
_cell.angle_alpha   90.00
_cell.angle_beta   90.00
_cell.angle_gamma   90.00
#
_symmetry.space_group_name_H-M   'P 1'
#
loop_
_entity.id
_entity.type
_entity.pdbx_description
1 polymer ?
#
loop_
_entity_poly.entity_id
_entity_poly.type
_entity_poly.pdbx_seq_one_letter_code
_entity_poly.pdbx_strand_id
1 'polypeptide(L)'
;MRARRNDFSSRPLTAHDLQMGLMPTEPPQIEGFDITGRCIPANHVGGDFFQYFQQDGKLSLCLADVTGHAMEAAVPVMMFSGVLNSGYLLYPASTMAKICAF
;
A
#
# COMPACT_ATOMS: atom_id res chain seq x y z
N MET A 1 0.39 2.20 29.29
CA MET A 1 0.55 1.76 27.94
C MET A 1 1.57 2.55 27.17
N ARG A 2 2.40 3.23 27.87
CA ARG A 2 3.51 3.96 27.27
C ARG A 2 4.51 3.04 26.59
N ALA A 3 4.64 1.81 27.07
CA ALA A 3 5.60 0.86 26.51
C ALA A 3 5.40 0.62 25.03
N ARG A 4 4.15 0.55 24.58
CA ARG A 4 3.86 0.33 23.17
C ARG A 4 4.26 1.50 22.27
N ARG A 5 4.12 2.71 22.79
CA ARG A 5 4.51 3.89 22.03
C ARG A 5 6.00 3.95 21.81
N ASN A 6 6.75 3.44 22.76
CA ASN A 6 8.19 3.50 22.71
C ASN A 6 8.82 2.43 21.83
N ASP A 7 8.06 1.40 21.46
CA ASP A 7 8.59 0.32 20.64
C ASP A 7 9.15 0.81 19.33
N PHE A 8 8.41 1.68 18.63
CA PHE A 8 8.88 2.24 17.37
C PHE A 8 10.02 3.24 17.56
N SER A 9 10.00 4.00 18.64
CA SER A 9 11.04 5.00 18.89
C SER A 9 12.31 4.39 19.45
N SER A 10 12.25 3.18 20.03
CA SER A 10 13.40 2.55 20.68
C SER A 10 14.18 1.60 19.77
N ARG A 11 13.68 1.29 18.59
CA ARG A 11 14.38 0.44 17.63
C ARG A 11 14.38 1.09 16.24
N PRO A 12 15.42 0.85 15.44
CA PRO A 12 15.42 1.38 14.07
C PRO A 12 14.31 0.72 13.24
N LEU A 13 13.75 1.50 12.33
CA LEU A 13 12.78 0.99 11.36
C LEU A 13 13.47 0.06 10.38
N THR A 14 12.87 -1.08 10.13
CA THR A 14 13.35 -2.03 9.14
C THR A 14 12.70 -1.77 7.77
N ALA A 15 13.27 -2.36 6.73
CA ALA A 15 12.65 -2.32 5.41
C ALA A 15 11.25 -2.93 5.43
N HIS A 16 11.03 -3.97 6.23
CA HIS A 16 9.73 -4.57 6.42
C HIS A 16 8.73 -3.57 7.00
N ASP A 17 9.11 -2.86 8.06
CA ASP A 17 8.25 -1.85 8.68
C ASP A 17 7.86 -0.76 7.68
N LEU A 18 8.81 -0.29 6.90
CA LEU A 18 8.57 0.74 5.90
C LEU A 18 7.63 0.25 4.82
N GLN A 19 7.84 -0.96 4.32
CA GLN A 19 7.00 -1.53 3.28
C GLN A 19 5.58 -1.79 3.78
N MET A 20 5.43 -2.38 4.95
CA MET A 20 4.11 -2.65 5.50
C MET A 20 3.34 -1.38 5.81
N GLY A 21 4.05 -0.30 6.14
CA GLY A 21 3.44 1.02 6.36
C GLY A 21 2.89 1.67 5.11
N LEU A 22 3.25 1.18 3.92
CA LEU A 22 2.70 1.69 2.65
C LEU A 22 1.31 1.12 2.35
N MET A 23 0.94 0.03 2.98
CA MET A 23 -0.32 -0.65 2.71
C MET A 23 -1.37 -0.28 3.76
N PRO A 24 -2.66 -0.35 3.40
CA PRO A 24 -3.71 0.01 4.36
C PRO A 24 -3.76 -0.99 5.51
N THR A 25 -3.95 -0.47 6.72
CA THR A 25 -4.10 -1.29 7.93
C THR A 25 -5.55 -1.61 8.22
N GLU A 26 -6.47 -0.83 7.64
CA GLU A 26 -7.90 -1.00 7.84
C GLU A 26 -8.63 -1.02 6.51
N PRO A 27 -9.67 -1.88 6.38
CA PRO A 27 -10.46 -1.91 5.15
C PRO A 27 -11.31 -0.64 5.01
N PRO A 28 -11.63 -0.24 3.77
CA PRO A 28 -12.53 0.88 3.56
C PRO A 28 -13.95 0.49 3.97
N GLN A 29 -14.68 1.46 4.52
CA GLN A 29 -16.07 1.26 4.94
C GLN A 29 -16.99 1.76 3.84
N ILE A 30 -17.61 0.82 3.12
CA ILE A 30 -18.53 1.13 2.02
C ILE A 30 -19.82 0.36 2.23
N GLU A 31 -20.92 1.09 2.27
CA GLU A 31 -22.24 0.50 2.46
C GLU A 31 -22.54 -0.53 1.38
N GLY A 32 -22.99 -1.70 1.80
CA GLY A 32 -23.33 -2.80 0.91
C GLY A 32 -22.15 -3.70 0.53
N PHE A 33 -20.94 -3.38 1.01
CA PHE A 33 -19.74 -4.18 0.71
C PHE A 33 -18.97 -4.50 1.99
N ASP A 34 -18.46 -5.71 2.05
CA ASP A 34 -17.53 -6.14 3.08
C ASP A 34 -16.19 -6.38 2.40
N ILE A 35 -15.22 -5.53 2.72
CA ILE A 35 -13.94 -5.48 2.02
C ILE A 35 -12.82 -5.69 3.02
N THR A 36 -11.90 -6.58 2.69
CA THR A 36 -10.71 -6.80 3.49
C THR A 36 -9.52 -7.12 2.58
N GLY A 37 -8.33 -6.77 3.05
CA GLY A 37 -7.10 -7.08 2.34
C GLY A 37 -5.97 -7.32 3.32
N ARG A 38 -5.05 -8.16 2.92
CA ARG A 38 -3.91 -8.51 3.74
C ARG A 38 -2.72 -8.86 2.86
N CYS A 39 -1.54 -8.47 3.29
CA CYS A 39 -0.29 -8.85 2.65
C CYS A 39 0.58 -9.60 3.66
N ILE A 40 0.98 -10.81 3.29
CA ILE A 40 1.88 -11.63 4.09
C ILE A 40 3.08 -11.97 3.21
N PRO A 41 4.17 -11.21 3.32
CA PRO A 41 5.34 -11.49 2.50
C PRO A 41 6.04 -12.79 2.93
N ALA A 42 6.55 -13.52 1.96
CA ALA A 42 7.31 -14.74 2.22
C ALA A 42 8.65 -14.45 2.89
N ASN A 43 9.22 -13.29 2.61
CA ASN A 43 10.43 -12.77 3.24
C ASN A 43 10.08 -11.52 4.03
N HIS A 44 11.08 -10.87 4.63
CA HIS A 44 10.85 -9.62 5.36
C HIS A 44 10.26 -8.52 4.47
N VAL A 45 10.63 -8.50 3.22
CA VAL A 45 10.09 -7.58 2.21
C VAL A 45 9.82 -8.36 0.93
N GLY A 46 8.95 -7.82 0.09
CA GLY A 46 8.58 -8.49 -1.16
C GLY A 46 8.08 -7.52 -2.21
N GLY A 47 7.63 -8.08 -3.33
CA GLY A 47 7.15 -7.33 -4.48
C GLY A 47 5.64 -7.13 -4.53
N ASP A 48 4.91 -7.64 -3.55
CA ASP A 48 3.46 -7.51 -3.52
C ASP A 48 3.02 -6.23 -2.83
N PHE A 49 1.98 -5.63 -3.37
CA PHE A 49 1.46 -4.37 -2.85
C PHE A 49 -0.03 -4.27 -3.16
N PHE A 50 -0.80 -3.74 -2.21
CA PHE A 50 -2.18 -3.40 -2.48
C PHE A 50 -2.55 -2.08 -1.81
N GLN A 51 -3.57 -1.40 -2.35
CA GLN A 51 -4.05 -0.14 -1.82
C GLN A 51 -5.50 0.09 -2.21
N TYR A 52 -6.20 0.86 -1.40
CA TYR A 52 -7.56 1.33 -1.65
C TYR A 52 -7.56 2.84 -1.81
N PHE A 53 -8.36 3.34 -2.74
CA PHE A 53 -8.59 4.78 -2.87
C PHE A 53 -10.08 5.04 -2.97
N GLN A 54 -10.57 5.90 -2.10
CA GLN A 54 -11.96 6.35 -2.12
C GLN A 54 -12.00 7.79 -2.60
N GLN A 55 -12.78 8.03 -3.66
CA GLN A 55 -12.81 9.33 -4.30
C GLN A 55 -14.14 9.49 -5.02
N ASP A 56 -14.88 10.56 -4.72
CA ASP A 56 -16.14 10.91 -5.38
C ASP A 56 -17.15 9.75 -5.39
N GLY A 57 -17.31 9.07 -4.27
CA GLY A 57 -18.22 7.95 -4.14
C GLY A 57 -17.77 6.68 -4.85
N LYS A 58 -16.53 6.65 -5.33
CA LYS A 58 -15.95 5.50 -6.03
C LYS A 58 -14.84 4.88 -5.20
N LEU A 59 -14.75 3.56 -5.28
CA LEU A 59 -13.64 2.81 -4.71
C LEU A 59 -12.74 2.31 -5.83
N SER A 60 -11.46 2.60 -5.71
CA SER A 60 -10.44 2.05 -6.59
C SER A 60 -9.58 1.08 -5.81
N LEU A 61 -9.30 -0.07 -6.38
CA LEU A 61 -8.42 -1.08 -5.82
C LEU A 61 -7.18 -1.18 -6.69
N CYS A 62 -6.03 -1.24 -6.05
CA CYS A 62 -4.77 -1.50 -6.73
C CYS A 62 -4.13 -2.75 -6.12
N LEU A 63 -3.76 -3.67 -6.99
CA LEU A 63 -3.04 -4.87 -6.61
C LEU A 63 -1.85 -4.98 -7.56
N ALA A 64 -0.66 -5.02 -7.01
CA ALA A 64 0.57 -5.03 -7.79
C ALA A 64 1.50 -6.15 -7.35
N ASP A 65 2.18 -6.73 -8.30
CA ASP A 65 3.17 -7.77 -8.06
C ASP A 65 4.38 -7.49 -8.94
N VAL A 66 5.49 -7.14 -8.31
CA VAL A 66 6.75 -6.84 -9.00
C VAL A 66 7.63 -8.07 -8.94
N THR A 67 8.18 -8.47 -10.09
CA THR A 67 9.09 -9.61 -10.17
C THR A 67 10.42 -9.30 -9.49
N GLY A 68 11.00 -10.33 -8.88
CA GLY A 68 12.25 -10.21 -8.14
C GLY A 68 12.10 -10.71 -6.71
N HIS A 69 13.16 -10.56 -5.93
CA HIS A 69 13.20 -11.03 -4.55
C HIS A 69 13.57 -9.90 -3.60
N ALA A 70 13.00 -9.95 -2.40
CA ALA A 70 13.40 -9.11 -1.28
C ALA A 70 13.50 -7.62 -1.68
N MET A 71 14.61 -6.97 -1.40
CA MET A 71 14.80 -5.54 -1.66
C MET A 71 14.75 -5.19 -3.14
N GLU A 72 15.14 -6.11 -4.00
CA GLU A 72 15.10 -5.92 -5.44
C GLU A 72 13.68 -5.64 -5.95
N ALA A 73 12.69 -6.31 -5.36
CA ALA A 73 11.29 -6.08 -5.69
C ALA A 73 10.67 -5.00 -4.80
N ALA A 74 11.09 -4.88 -3.55
CA ALA A 74 10.50 -3.95 -2.59
C ALA A 74 10.76 -2.49 -2.95
N VAL A 75 11.94 -2.16 -3.48
CA VAL A 75 12.27 -0.78 -3.84
C VAL A 75 11.35 -0.24 -4.93
N PRO A 76 11.14 -0.94 -6.07
CA PRO A 76 10.17 -0.51 -7.06
C PRO A 76 8.74 -0.38 -6.51
N VAL A 77 8.34 -1.25 -5.59
CA VAL A 77 7.03 -1.17 -4.94
C VAL A 77 6.89 0.13 -4.16
N MET A 78 7.91 0.51 -3.41
CA MET A 78 7.91 1.76 -2.64
C MET A 78 7.79 2.98 -3.56
N MET A 79 8.53 2.96 -4.68
CA MET A 79 8.46 4.03 -5.68
C MET A 79 7.08 4.09 -6.33
N PHE A 80 6.53 2.96 -6.71
CA PHE A 80 5.20 2.87 -7.31
C PHE A 80 4.13 3.38 -6.35
N SER A 81 4.21 3.00 -5.08
CA SER A 81 3.30 3.49 -4.05
C SER A 81 3.28 5.00 -3.96
N GLY A 82 4.45 5.63 -3.97
CA GLY A 82 4.56 7.09 -3.95
C GLY A 82 3.92 7.76 -5.15
N VAL A 83 4.18 7.23 -6.33
CA VAL A 83 3.59 7.74 -7.58
C VAL A 83 2.07 7.57 -7.58
N LEU A 84 1.59 6.42 -7.16
CA LEU A 84 0.16 6.10 -7.14
C LEU A 84 -0.59 7.00 -6.16
N ASN A 85 -0.08 7.17 -4.95
CA ASN A 85 -0.69 8.04 -3.94
C ASN A 85 -0.72 9.50 -4.40
N SER A 86 0.36 9.99 -4.99
CA SER A 86 0.41 11.34 -5.55
C SER A 86 -0.59 11.51 -6.69
N GLY A 87 -0.70 10.50 -7.55
CA GLY A 87 -1.65 10.53 -8.67
C GLY A 87 -3.09 10.65 -8.21
N TYR A 88 -3.50 9.88 -7.20
CA TYR A 88 -4.86 9.94 -6.68
C TYR A 88 -5.15 11.22 -5.90
N LEU A 89 -4.13 11.92 -5.41
CA LEU A 89 -4.31 13.25 -4.84
C LEU A 89 -4.59 14.30 -5.91
N LEU A 90 -3.99 14.16 -7.09
CA LEU A 90 -3.99 15.18 -8.13
C LEU A 90 -5.01 14.94 -9.24
N TYR A 91 -5.41 13.69 -9.47
CA TYR A 91 -6.25 13.31 -10.61
C TYR A 91 -7.47 12.50 -10.17
N PRO A 92 -8.59 12.58 -10.95
CA PRO A 92 -9.73 11.72 -10.69
C PRO A 92 -9.42 10.24 -10.85
N ALA A 93 -10.18 9.38 -10.17
CA ALA A 93 -10.01 7.94 -10.24
C ALA A 93 -10.09 7.40 -11.67
N SER A 94 -10.96 7.97 -12.51
CA SER A 94 -11.09 7.55 -13.91
C SER A 94 -9.81 7.82 -14.71
N THR A 95 -9.12 8.92 -14.43
CA THR A 95 -7.85 9.24 -15.05
C THR A 95 -6.76 8.30 -14.58
N MET A 96 -6.71 8.04 -13.29
CA MET A 96 -5.71 7.13 -12.72
C MET A 96 -5.88 5.71 -13.25
N ALA A 97 -7.11 5.25 -13.43
CA ALA A 97 -7.38 3.94 -14.02
C ALA A 97 -6.80 3.82 -15.42
N LYS A 98 -6.87 4.89 -16.22
CA LYS A 98 -6.29 4.92 -17.58
C LYS A 98 -4.77 4.94 -17.55
N ILE A 99 -4.17 5.66 -16.61
CA ILE A 99 -2.71 5.72 -16.45
C ILE A 99 -2.15 4.36 -16.06
N CYS A 100 -2.85 3.64 -15.20
CA CYS A 100 -2.40 2.34 -14.71
C CYS A 100 -2.75 1.17 -15.64
N ALA A 101 -3.52 1.41 -16.69
CA ALA A 101 -3.88 0.37 -17.66
C ALA A 101 -2.79 0.23 -18.73
N PHE A 102 -2.30 -0.97 -18.90
CA PHE A 102 -1.26 -1.27 -19.88
C PHE A 102 -1.78 -2.22 -20.96
#